data_38a5e3a4817e8e23be900fcb219f080f
#
_entry.id   38a5e3a4817e8e23be900fcb219f080f
#
_cell.length_a   1.000
_cell.length_b   1.000
_cell.length_c   1.000
_cell.angle_alpha   90.00
_cell.angle_beta   90.00
_cell.angle_gamma   90.00
#
_symmetry.space_group_name_H-M   'P 1'
#
loop_
_entity.id
_entity.type
_entity.pdbx_description
1 polymer ?
#
loop_
_entity_poly.entity_id
_entity_poly.type
_entity_poly.pdbx_seq_one_letter_code
_entity_poly.pdbx_strand_id
1 'polypeptide(L)'
;MIIAQQKPLKEIFEMAKNFKRLLIVGCDGCTSIIQVGGEKQAQVLKSLLEMERRLKGKKKLTIEASSILRQCDRDIASTSLRSSVKDYPAVISLACGVGVQTLAEQFPDKIIIPAVDTKFIGMHDTEAGKFYEMCRACGDCILFETGGICPITRCAKSLLNGPCGGQAKGKCEVGEGKNDCAWILIYNRLKERNKLDLFTKFRLPRDYRVSEHPRELGGEPEEKEEKA
;
A
#
# COMPACT_ATOMS: atom_id res chain seq x y z
N MET A 1 2.06 7.32 0.03
CA MET A 1 0.74 6.69 0.28
C MET A 1 0.77 5.21 -0.10
N ILE A 2 -0.21 4.43 0.33
CA ILE A 2 -0.38 3.06 -0.16
C ILE A 2 -1.07 3.12 -1.53
N ILE A 3 -0.50 2.44 -2.50
CA ILE A 3 -1.10 2.25 -3.82
C ILE A 3 -1.75 0.88 -3.86
N ALA A 4 -2.98 0.85 -4.33
CA ALA A 4 -3.81 -0.34 -4.34
C ALA A 4 -4.68 -0.39 -5.61
N GLN A 5 -5.26 -1.53 -5.88
CA GLN A 5 -6.13 -1.78 -7.02
C GLN A 5 -7.40 -2.48 -6.55
N GLN A 6 -8.54 -2.04 -7.03
CA GLN A 6 -9.80 -2.72 -6.72
C GLN A 6 -9.79 -4.13 -7.31
N LYS A 7 -10.25 -5.10 -6.53
CA LYS A 7 -10.43 -6.48 -7.03
C LYS A 7 -11.50 -6.57 -8.11
N PRO A 8 -11.40 -7.55 -9.02
CA PRO A 8 -12.49 -7.82 -9.95
C PRO A 8 -13.82 -8.03 -9.22
N LEU A 9 -14.90 -7.43 -9.73
CA LEU A 9 -16.23 -7.56 -9.12
C LEU A 9 -16.65 -9.01 -8.91
N LYS A 10 -16.32 -9.89 -9.86
CA LYS A 10 -16.60 -11.34 -9.77
C LYS A 10 -15.96 -11.97 -8.52
N GLU A 11 -14.73 -11.60 -8.21
CA GLU A 11 -14.01 -12.10 -7.03
C GLU A 11 -14.69 -11.63 -5.73
N ILE A 12 -15.00 -10.32 -5.66
CA ILE A 12 -15.72 -9.76 -4.50
C ILE A 12 -17.08 -10.43 -4.34
N PHE A 13 -17.81 -10.62 -5.44
CA PHE A 13 -19.10 -11.27 -5.42
C PHE A 13 -19.01 -12.71 -4.93
N GLU A 14 -18.02 -13.49 -5.37
CA GLU A 14 -17.83 -14.88 -4.93
C GLU A 14 -17.57 -14.98 -3.42
N MET A 15 -16.74 -14.09 -2.86
CA MET A 15 -16.51 -14.01 -1.42
C MET A 15 -17.78 -13.61 -0.63
N ALA A 16 -18.60 -12.73 -1.20
CA ALA A 16 -19.79 -12.16 -0.56
C ALA A 16 -21.09 -12.97 -0.77
N LYS A 17 -21.11 -13.96 -1.69
CA LYS A 17 -22.34 -14.58 -2.22
C LYS A 17 -23.22 -15.28 -1.19
N ASN A 18 -22.65 -15.77 -0.09
CA ASN A 18 -23.35 -16.54 0.93
C ASN A 18 -23.96 -15.66 2.04
N PHE A 19 -23.61 -14.40 2.10
CA PHE A 19 -24.13 -13.48 3.11
C PHE A 19 -25.42 -12.83 2.62
N LYS A 20 -26.39 -12.68 3.54
CA LYS A 20 -27.65 -12.00 3.28
C LYS A 20 -27.63 -10.52 3.69
N ARG A 21 -26.71 -10.16 4.56
CA ARG A 21 -26.50 -8.79 5.07
C ARG A 21 -25.02 -8.47 5.01
N LEU A 22 -24.68 -7.35 4.42
CA LEU A 22 -23.29 -6.91 4.21
C LEU A 22 -23.18 -5.42 4.56
N LEU A 23 -22.11 -5.06 5.22
CA LEU A 23 -21.67 -3.67 5.33
C LEU A 23 -20.46 -3.44 4.44
N ILE A 24 -20.50 -2.45 3.58
CA ILE A 24 -19.35 -2.00 2.78
C ILE A 24 -18.75 -0.79 3.48
N VAL A 25 -17.46 -0.86 3.77
CA VAL A 25 -16.74 0.24 4.44
C VAL A 25 -15.67 0.77 3.52
N GLY A 26 -15.82 2.02 3.11
CA GLY A 26 -14.81 2.81 2.42
C GLY A 26 -13.70 3.25 3.38
N CYS A 27 -12.53 3.57 2.83
CA CYS A 27 -11.43 4.20 3.56
C CYS A 27 -11.08 5.51 2.88
N ASP A 28 -11.29 6.63 3.58
CA ASP A 28 -11.09 7.98 3.02
C ASP A 28 -9.63 8.46 3.10
N GLY A 29 -8.70 7.53 3.40
CA GLY A 29 -7.27 7.74 3.34
C GLY A 29 -6.67 7.47 1.95
N CYS A 30 -5.61 6.66 1.91
CA CYS A 30 -4.84 6.38 0.68
C CYS A 30 -5.71 5.88 -0.48
N THR A 31 -6.65 4.95 -0.22
CA THR A 31 -7.46 4.31 -1.25
C THR A 31 -8.52 5.22 -1.85
N SER A 32 -8.98 6.23 -1.10
CA SER A 32 -9.87 7.28 -1.62
C SER A 32 -9.12 8.22 -2.56
N ILE A 33 -7.92 8.66 -2.18
CA ILE A 33 -7.09 9.56 -3.00
C ILE A 33 -6.81 8.96 -4.38
N ILE A 34 -6.54 7.65 -4.43
CA ILE A 34 -6.31 6.92 -5.70
C ILE A 34 -7.60 6.38 -6.33
N GLN A 35 -8.76 6.76 -5.80
CA GLN A 35 -10.10 6.46 -6.32
C GLN A 35 -10.44 4.96 -6.43
N VAL A 36 -9.94 4.14 -5.50
CA VAL A 36 -10.25 2.69 -5.47
C VAL A 36 -11.03 2.26 -4.22
N GLY A 37 -11.19 3.15 -3.20
CA GLY A 37 -11.73 2.67 -1.92
C GLY A 37 -12.42 3.68 -1.01
N GLY A 38 -12.73 4.90 -1.42
CA GLY A 38 -13.45 5.90 -0.62
C GLY A 38 -14.97 5.68 -0.58
N GLU A 39 -15.70 6.62 0.00
CA GLU A 39 -17.17 6.57 0.12
C GLU A 39 -17.85 6.37 -1.23
N LYS A 40 -17.44 7.14 -2.28
CA LYS A 40 -18.00 7.01 -3.62
C LYS A 40 -17.87 5.58 -4.16
N GLN A 41 -16.70 4.97 -4.00
CA GLN A 41 -16.44 3.59 -4.44
C GLN A 41 -17.26 2.56 -3.63
N ALA A 42 -17.48 2.82 -2.36
CA ALA A 42 -18.34 1.98 -1.52
C ALA A 42 -19.80 1.99 -2.02
N GLN A 43 -20.35 3.14 -2.38
CA GLN A 43 -21.69 3.27 -2.94
C GLN A 43 -21.82 2.62 -4.33
N VAL A 44 -20.80 2.79 -5.19
CA VAL A 44 -20.74 2.12 -6.49
C VAL A 44 -20.72 0.61 -6.32
N LEU A 45 -19.86 0.09 -5.44
CA LEU A 45 -19.76 -1.35 -5.18
C LEU A 45 -21.09 -1.92 -4.65
N LYS A 46 -21.77 -1.20 -3.74
CA LYS A 46 -23.12 -1.57 -3.27
C LYS A 46 -24.06 -1.77 -4.44
N SER A 47 -24.16 -0.78 -5.32
CA SER A 47 -25.06 -0.84 -6.50
C SER A 47 -24.72 -2.02 -7.41
N LEU A 48 -23.44 -2.25 -7.67
CA LEU A 48 -22.97 -3.35 -8.51
C LEU A 48 -23.31 -4.72 -7.91
N LEU A 49 -23.12 -4.92 -6.60
CA LEU A 49 -23.46 -6.18 -5.92
C LEU A 49 -24.96 -6.43 -5.89
N GLU A 50 -25.79 -5.38 -5.72
CA GLU A 50 -27.24 -5.49 -5.79
C GLU A 50 -27.71 -5.89 -7.22
N MET A 51 -27.13 -5.27 -8.25
CA MET A 51 -27.44 -5.61 -9.64
C MET A 51 -27.05 -7.06 -9.98
N GLU A 52 -25.85 -7.49 -9.62
CA GLU A 52 -25.35 -8.84 -9.85
C GLU A 52 -26.26 -9.90 -9.20
N ARG A 53 -26.74 -9.62 -7.98
CA ARG A 53 -27.70 -10.49 -7.28
C ARG A 53 -29.04 -10.59 -8.00
N ARG A 54 -29.57 -9.46 -8.49
CA ARG A 54 -30.84 -9.45 -9.25
C ARG A 54 -30.72 -10.24 -10.54
N LEU A 55 -29.62 -10.05 -11.28
CA LEU A 55 -29.36 -10.79 -12.52
C LEU A 55 -29.28 -12.30 -12.31
N LYS A 56 -28.76 -12.75 -11.17
CA LYS A 56 -28.68 -14.18 -10.83
C LYS A 56 -29.95 -14.74 -10.16
N GLY A 57 -31.05 -13.99 -10.13
CA GLY A 57 -32.33 -14.42 -9.54
C GLY A 57 -32.25 -14.77 -8.04
N LYS A 58 -31.23 -14.28 -7.32
CA LYS A 58 -31.04 -14.57 -5.91
C LYS A 58 -31.87 -13.66 -5.01
N LYS A 59 -32.21 -14.18 -3.79
CA LYS A 59 -32.95 -13.42 -2.78
C LYS A 59 -32.31 -12.06 -2.47
N LYS A 60 -33.16 -11.09 -2.09
CA LYS A 60 -32.76 -9.73 -1.73
C LYS A 60 -31.60 -9.74 -0.73
N LEU A 61 -30.57 -8.95 -1.04
CA LEU A 61 -29.42 -8.70 -0.21
C LEU A 61 -29.63 -7.36 0.51
N THR A 62 -29.40 -7.32 1.79
CA THR A 62 -29.34 -6.07 2.53
C THR A 62 -27.89 -5.59 2.56
N ILE A 63 -27.60 -4.51 1.87
CA ILE A 63 -26.25 -3.92 1.85
C ILE A 63 -26.37 -2.47 2.33
N GLU A 64 -25.51 -2.12 3.29
CA GLU A 64 -25.23 -0.72 3.59
C GLU A 64 -23.79 -0.39 3.20
N ALA A 65 -23.57 0.88 2.84
CA ALA A 65 -22.27 1.40 2.48
C ALA A 65 -22.02 2.68 3.27
N SER A 66 -20.86 2.75 3.87
CA SER A 66 -20.35 3.92 4.61
C SER A 66 -18.84 4.05 4.37
N SER A 67 -18.24 5.10 4.86
CA SER A 67 -16.79 5.25 4.90
C SER A 67 -16.31 5.76 6.24
N ILE A 68 -15.03 5.52 6.53
CA ILE A 68 -14.34 6.09 7.68
C ILE A 68 -13.01 6.67 7.26
N LEU A 69 -12.52 7.64 8.02
CA LEU A 69 -11.29 8.37 7.70
C LEU A 69 -10.09 7.44 7.46
N ARG A 70 -9.87 6.46 8.35
CA ARG A 70 -8.78 5.48 8.23
C ARG A 70 -9.17 4.16 8.89
N GLN A 71 -9.14 3.10 8.11
CA GLN A 71 -9.36 1.75 8.65
C GLN A 71 -8.12 1.16 9.34
N CYS A 72 -6.93 1.69 9.06
CA CYS A 72 -5.66 1.25 9.66
C CYS A 72 -5.36 1.90 11.02
N ASP A 73 -6.27 2.71 11.55
CA ASP A 73 -6.20 3.28 12.89
C ASP A 73 -7.24 2.58 13.76
N ARG A 74 -6.79 1.95 14.86
CA ARG A 74 -7.65 1.12 15.74
C ARG A 74 -8.76 1.94 16.40
N ASP A 75 -8.43 3.13 16.88
CA ASP A 75 -9.37 3.96 17.62
C ASP A 75 -10.43 4.54 16.69
N ILE A 76 -10.02 5.04 15.52
CA ILE A 76 -10.94 5.52 14.49
C ILE A 76 -11.85 4.38 14.02
N ALA A 77 -11.29 3.21 13.72
CA ALA A 77 -12.04 2.06 13.24
C ALA A 77 -13.05 1.57 14.28
N SER A 78 -12.63 1.40 15.55
CA SER A 78 -13.50 0.92 16.61
C SER A 78 -14.60 1.92 16.94
N THR A 79 -14.28 3.21 17.05
CA THR A 79 -15.25 4.24 17.42
C THR A 79 -16.29 4.46 16.32
N SER A 80 -15.85 4.54 15.07
CA SER A 80 -16.73 4.83 13.94
C SER A 80 -17.61 3.66 13.54
N LEU A 81 -17.17 2.42 13.72
CA LEU A 81 -17.86 1.24 13.18
C LEU A 81 -18.56 0.39 14.23
N ARG A 82 -18.28 0.56 15.53
CA ARG A 82 -18.82 -0.30 16.61
C ARG A 82 -20.34 -0.46 16.57
N SER A 83 -21.08 0.59 16.27
CA SER A 83 -22.55 0.54 16.18
C SER A 83 -23.01 -0.11 14.87
N SER A 84 -22.41 0.29 13.75
CA SER A 84 -22.83 -0.13 12.41
C SER A 84 -22.54 -1.61 12.13
N VAL A 85 -21.39 -2.11 12.59
CA VAL A 85 -20.94 -3.49 12.33
C VAL A 85 -21.81 -4.54 13.03
N LYS A 86 -22.46 -4.20 14.16
CA LYS A 86 -23.23 -5.17 14.97
C LYS A 86 -24.23 -5.98 14.16
N ASP A 87 -24.91 -5.34 13.24
CA ASP A 87 -26.02 -5.92 12.49
C ASP A 87 -25.59 -6.73 11.26
N TYR A 88 -24.30 -6.80 10.96
CA TYR A 88 -23.78 -7.44 9.76
C TYR A 88 -22.84 -8.58 10.10
N PRO A 89 -23.06 -9.79 9.54
CA PRO A 89 -22.14 -10.92 9.73
C PRO A 89 -20.84 -10.78 8.95
N ALA A 90 -20.82 -9.93 7.91
CA ALA A 90 -19.64 -9.69 7.10
C ALA A 90 -19.52 -8.22 6.69
N VAL A 91 -18.26 -7.77 6.58
CA VAL A 91 -17.87 -6.43 6.19
C VAL A 91 -16.98 -6.51 4.96
N ILE A 92 -17.32 -5.79 3.90
CA ILE A 92 -16.46 -5.63 2.73
C ILE A 92 -15.63 -4.36 2.94
N SER A 93 -14.33 -4.52 3.03
CA SER A 93 -13.38 -3.42 3.24
C SER A 93 -12.78 -2.96 1.92
N LEU A 94 -12.86 -1.66 1.65
CA LEU A 94 -12.21 -0.98 0.53
C LEU A 94 -10.90 -0.30 0.96
N ALA A 95 -10.27 -0.80 2.00
CA ALA A 95 -8.96 -0.37 2.46
C ALA A 95 -7.83 -1.26 1.91
N CYS A 96 -6.58 -0.79 2.07
CA CYS A 96 -5.40 -1.63 1.88
C CYS A 96 -5.34 -2.75 2.93
N GLY A 97 -4.43 -3.72 2.73
CA GLY A 97 -4.31 -4.88 3.61
C GLY A 97 -4.09 -4.55 5.09
N VAL A 98 -3.52 -3.39 5.42
CA VAL A 98 -3.38 -2.93 6.81
C VAL A 98 -4.78 -2.67 7.41
N GLY A 99 -5.63 -1.90 6.72
CA GLY A 99 -6.98 -1.61 7.20
C GLY A 99 -7.86 -2.86 7.31
N VAL A 100 -7.74 -3.80 6.35
CA VAL A 100 -8.46 -5.09 6.40
C VAL A 100 -8.09 -5.86 7.66
N GLN A 101 -6.80 -5.99 7.98
CA GLN A 101 -6.32 -6.69 9.17
C GLN A 101 -6.74 -5.98 10.46
N THR A 102 -6.63 -4.65 10.50
CA THR A 102 -7.08 -3.86 11.65
C THR A 102 -8.57 -4.09 11.94
N LEU A 103 -9.43 -4.12 10.91
CA LEU A 103 -10.85 -4.44 11.10
C LEU A 103 -11.06 -5.86 11.59
N ALA A 104 -10.32 -6.83 11.09
CA ALA A 104 -10.42 -8.23 11.52
C ALA A 104 -10.04 -8.40 13.00
N GLU A 105 -9.02 -7.68 13.47
CA GLU A 105 -8.63 -7.68 14.89
C GLU A 105 -9.65 -6.95 15.78
N GLN A 106 -10.25 -5.84 15.30
CA GLN A 106 -11.22 -5.07 16.07
C GLN A 106 -12.60 -5.75 16.16
N PHE A 107 -12.96 -6.56 15.17
CA PHE A 107 -14.25 -7.22 15.05
C PHE A 107 -14.07 -8.72 14.75
N PRO A 108 -13.50 -9.50 15.70
CA PRO A 108 -13.13 -10.89 15.46
C PRO A 108 -14.33 -11.83 15.22
N ASP A 109 -15.53 -11.40 15.55
CA ASP A 109 -16.81 -12.10 15.29
C ASP A 109 -17.36 -11.85 13.88
N LYS A 110 -16.70 -10.97 13.07
CA LYS A 110 -17.12 -10.63 11.72
C LYS A 110 -16.20 -11.21 10.66
N ILE A 111 -16.75 -11.55 9.51
CA ILE A 111 -15.95 -11.89 8.34
C ILE A 111 -15.57 -10.60 7.61
N ILE A 112 -14.29 -10.31 7.51
CA ILE A 112 -13.79 -9.15 6.78
C ILE A 112 -13.35 -9.58 5.38
N ILE A 113 -14.00 -9.02 4.36
CA ILE A 113 -13.78 -9.34 2.94
C ILE A 113 -12.96 -8.23 2.31
N PRO A 114 -11.73 -8.49 1.82
CA PRO A 114 -10.94 -7.49 1.12
C PRO A 114 -11.50 -7.24 -0.29
N ALA A 115 -11.78 -5.99 -0.63
CA ALA A 115 -12.19 -5.60 -1.98
C ALA A 115 -11.08 -4.89 -2.78
N VAL A 116 -9.89 -4.76 -2.19
CA VAL A 116 -8.75 -4.05 -2.78
C VAL A 116 -7.48 -4.85 -2.56
N ASP A 117 -6.62 -4.90 -3.57
CA ASP A 117 -5.26 -5.46 -3.48
C ASP A 117 -4.24 -4.36 -3.24
N THR A 118 -3.48 -4.47 -2.18
CA THR A 118 -2.33 -3.59 -1.94
C THR A 118 -1.21 -3.93 -2.91
N LYS A 119 -0.68 -2.92 -3.60
CA LYS A 119 0.40 -3.11 -4.58
C LYS A 119 1.76 -2.67 -4.03
N PHE A 120 1.89 -1.41 -3.60
CA PHE A 120 3.16 -0.86 -3.10
C PHE A 120 2.97 0.46 -2.34
N ILE A 121 4.05 0.95 -1.74
CA ILE A 121 4.14 2.29 -1.16
C ILE A 121 4.70 3.24 -2.23
N GLY A 122 3.90 4.23 -2.63
CA GLY A 122 4.26 5.05 -3.77
C GLY A 122 3.69 6.46 -3.79
N MET A 123 3.88 7.09 -4.93
CA MET A 123 3.32 8.39 -5.28
C MET A 123 2.35 8.28 -6.46
N HIS A 124 1.47 9.26 -6.55
CA HIS A 124 0.58 9.48 -7.68
C HIS A 124 1.11 10.64 -8.52
N ASP A 125 1.28 10.41 -9.80
CA ASP A 125 1.54 11.42 -10.82
C ASP A 125 0.22 11.68 -11.55
N THR A 126 -0.43 12.77 -11.21
CA THR A 126 -1.76 13.12 -11.75
C THR A 126 -1.70 13.51 -13.22
N GLU A 127 -0.60 14.13 -13.67
CA GLU A 127 -0.44 14.53 -15.08
C GLU A 127 -0.26 13.31 -15.98
N ALA A 128 0.58 12.37 -15.54
CA ALA A 128 0.81 11.13 -16.29
C ALA A 128 -0.29 10.08 -16.07
N GLY A 129 -1.18 10.26 -15.08
CA GLY A 129 -2.17 9.25 -14.68
C GLY A 129 -1.54 7.96 -14.18
N LYS A 130 -0.36 8.03 -13.54
CA LYS A 130 0.46 6.87 -13.16
C LYS A 130 0.77 6.84 -11.68
N PHE A 131 1.03 5.63 -11.20
CA PHE A 131 1.51 5.39 -9.86
C PHE A 131 2.91 4.77 -9.91
N TYR A 132 3.81 5.28 -9.07
CA TYR A 132 5.19 4.81 -9.01
C TYR A 132 5.53 4.29 -7.63
N GLU A 133 6.17 3.12 -7.55
CA GLU A 133 6.74 2.62 -6.31
C GLU A 133 7.91 3.51 -5.89
N MET A 134 7.86 4.03 -4.65
CA MET A 134 8.88 4.96 -4.14
C MET A 134 9.57 4.45 -2.88
N CYS A 135 8.96 3.52 -2.14
CA CYS A 135 9.49 3.05 -0.88
C CYS A 135 9.14 1.57 -0.64
N ARG A 136 10.07 0.81 -0.07
CA ARG A 136 9.87 -0.58 0.39
C ARG A 136 9.81 -0.73 1.90
N ALA A 137 9.74 0.38 2.65
CA ALA A 137 9.78 0.35 4.10
C ALA A 137 10.96 -0.49 4.65
N CYS A 138 12.13 -0.34 4.08
CA CYS A 138 13.30 -1.19 4.35
C CYS A 138 14.03 -0.85 5.66
N GLY A 139 13.58 0.18 6.41
CA GLY A 139 14.06 0.50 7.76
C GLY A 139 15.35 1.31 7.84
N ASP A 140 16.12 1.42 6.76
CA ASP A 140 17.39 2.15 6.73
C ASP A 140 17.46 3.03 5.48
N CYS A 141 17.21 4.33 5.66
CA CYS A 141 16.97 5.27 4.57
C CYS A 141 18.25 5.99 4.12
N ILE A 142 18.66 5.77 2.87
CA ILE A 142 19.86 6.37 2.27
C ILE A 142 19.54 7.52 1.29
N LEU A 143 18.35 8.09 1.35
CA LEU A 143 17.90 9.12 0.41
C LEU A 143 18.74 10.40 0.44
N PHE A 144 19.30 10.76 1.59
CA PHE A 144 20.22 11.90 1.69
C PHE A 144 21.45 11.70 0.80
N GLU A 145 22.05 10.53 0.87
CA GLU A 145 23.28 10.18 0.15
C GLU A 145 23.05 9.96 -1.36
N THR A 146 21.81 9.77 -1.77
CA THR A 146 21.43 9.50 -3.16
C THR A 146 20.62 10.63 -3.81
N GLY A 147 20.67 11.81 -3.20
CA GLY A 147 20.00 12.99 -3.71
C GLY A 147 18.47 12.89 -3.78
N GLY A 148 17.86 12.04 -2.93
CA GLY A 148 16.41 11.82 -2.87
C GLY A 148 15.91 10.73 -3.83
N ILE A 149 16.77 9.96 -4.47
CA ILE A 149 16.40 8.85 -5.37
C ILE A 149 16.74 7.52 -4.71
N CYS A 150 15.72 6.72 -4.39
CA CYS A 150 15.90 5.45 -3.70
C CYS A 150 16.46 4.37 -4.66
N PRO A 151 17.69 3.87 -4.48
CA PRO A 151 18.20 2.80 -5.32
C PRO A 151 17.54 1.45 -5.03
N ILE A 152 16.97 1.26 -3.83
CA ILE A 152 16.31 -0.01 -3.47
C ILE A 152 15.03 -0.23 -4.29
N THR A 153 14.28 0.85 -4.59
CA THR A 153 13.05 0.76 -5.40
C THR A 153 13.29 1.05 -6.88
N ARG A 154 14.23 1.93 -7.20
CA ARG A 154 14.42 2.43 -8.57
C ARG A 154 15.46 1.63 -9.36
N CYS A 155 16.38 0.94 -8.71
CA CYS A 155 17.30 0.02 -9.37
C CYS A 155 16.71 -1.39 -9.35
N ALA A 156 16.51 -2.01 -10.52
CA ALA A 156 15.95 -3.35 -10.62
C ALA A 156 16.78 -4.43 -9.88
N LYS A 157 18.08 -4.15 -9.66
CA LYS A 157 19.00 -5.01 -8.90
C LYS A 157 19.20 -4.55 -7.46
N SER A 158 18.56 -3.46 -7.02
CA SER A 158 18.70 -2.86 -5.69
C SER A 158 20.15 -2.62 -5.26
N LEU A 159 21.02 -2.24 -6.19
CA LEU A 159 22.44 -2.01 -5.93
C LEU A 159 22.64 -0.77 -5.02
N LEU A 160 23.63 -0.86 -4.12
CA LEU A 160 23.91 0.19 -3.14
C LEU A 160 25.08 1.12 -3.55
N ASN A 161 25.97 0.68 -4.41
CA ASN A 161 27.22 1.35 -4.73
C ASN A 161 27.42 1.53 -6.24
N GLY A 162 26.66 2.43 -6.83
CA GLY A 162 26.84 2.80 -8.23
C GLY A 162 26.14 1.90 -9.24
N PRO A 163 26.23 2.24 -10.52
CA PRO A 163 25.60 1.52 -11.60
C PRO A 163 26.31 0.17 -11.85
N CYS A 164 25.55 -0.84 -12.28
CA CYS A 164 26.14 -2.04 -12.89
C CYS A 164 26.64 -1.75 -14.32
N GLY A 165 27.46 -2.63 -14.86
CA GLY A 165 27.97 -2.50 -16.25
C GLY A 165 26.90 -2.59 -17.33
N GLY A 166 25.67 -2.99 -17.02
CA GLY A 166 24.60 -3.23 -17.99
C GLY A 166 23.77 -1.99 -18.36
N GLN A 167 24.07 -0.82 -17.80
CA GLN A 167 23.38 0.40 -18.23
C GLN A 167 23.95 0.88 -19.60
N ALA A 168 23.09 1.38 -20.47
CA ALA A 168 23.48 1.97 -21.74
C ALA A 168 22.71 3.27 -21.99
N LYS A 169 23.44 4.37 -22.31
CA LYS A 169 22.87 5.69 -22.58
C LYS A 169 21.88 6.17 -21.49
N GLY A 170 22.18 5.87 -20.22
CA GLY A 170 21.33 6.23 -19.08
C GLY A 170 20.13 5.31 -18.85
N LYS A 171 19.95 4.28 -19.66
CA LYS A 171 18.85 3.30 -19.53
C LYS A 171 19.30 2.02 -18.80
N CYS A 172 18.36 1.41 -18.08
CA CYS A 172 18.58 0.16 -17.37
C CYS A 172 18.49 -1.02 -18.36
N GLU A 173 19.39 -2.00 -18.24
CA GLU A 173 19.32 -3.24 -19.03
C GLU A 173 18.09 -4.08 -18.68
N VAL A 174 17.61 -4.00 -17.43
CA VAL A 174 16.41 -4.72 -16.99
C VAL A 174 15.16 -4.01 -17.52
N GLY A 175 14.30 -4.76 -18.20
CA GLY A 175 13.10 -4.20 -18.83
C GLY A 175 13.37 -3.58 -20.20
N GLU A 176 14.38 -4.09 -20.92
CA GLU A 176 14.64 -3.73 -22.33
C GLU A 176 14.88 -2.22 -22.58
N GLY A 177 15.54 -1.55 -21.63
CA GLY A 177 15.85 -0.12 -21.75
C GLY A 177 14.66 0.82 -21.58
N LYS A 178 13.50 0.35 -21.13
CA LYS A 178 12.31 1.19 -20.88
C LYS A 178 12.51 2.15 -19.71
N ASN A 179 13.24 1.71 -18.68
CA ASN A 179 13.44 2.48 -17.46
C ASN A 179 14.78 3.20 -17.47
N ASP A 180 14.82 4.39 -16.88
CA ASP A 180 16.06 5.09 -16.60
C ASP A 180 16.88 4.34 -15.55
N CYS A 181 18.20 4.35 -15.69
CA CYS A 181 19.08 3.79 -14.69
C CYS A 181 19.07 4.66 -13.43
N ALA A 182 18.64 4.09 -12.30
CA ALA A 182 18.56 4.80 -11.02
C ALA A 182 19.90 5.46 -10.63
N TRP A 183 21.01 4.78 -10.85
CA TRP A 183 22.34 5.29 -10.48
C TRP A 183 22.84 6.39 -11.40
N ILE A 184 22.44 6.41 -12.68
CA ILE A 184 22.72 7.55 -13.56
C ILE A 184 21.86 8.76 -13.15
N LEU A 185 20.61 8.56 -12.77
CA LEU A 185 19.76 9.63 -12.22
C LEU A 185 20.35 10.21 -10.93
N ILE A 186 20.85 9.35 -10.02
CA ILE A 186 21.52 9.74 -8.78
C ILE A 186 22.78 10.56 -9.09
N TYR A 187 23.64 10.07 -9.99
CA TYR A 187 24.85 10.76 -10.40
C TYR A 187 24.54 12.16 -10.93
N ASN A 188 23.63 12.27 -11.88
CA ASN A 188 23.27 13.56 -12.49
C ASN A 188 22.73 14.53 -11.43
N ARG A 189 21.85 14.08 -10.54
CA ARG A 189 21.27 14.86 -9.46
C ARG A 189 22.31 15.38 -8.47
N LEU A 190 23.25 14.54 -8.07
CA LEU A 190 24.33 14.92 -7.16
C LEU A 190 25.34 15.83 -7.83
N LYS A 191 25.62 15.64 -9.13
CA LYS A 191 26.46 16.53 -9.93
C LYS A 191 25.88 17.92 -10.02
N GLU A 192 24.60 18.06 -10.37
CA GLU A 192 23.88 19.35 -10.42
C GLU A 192 23.91 20.10 -9.09
N ARG A 193 23.95 19.36 -7.96
CA ARG A 193 24.00 19.92 -6.60
C ARG A 193 25.42 20.12 -6.05
N ASN A 194 26.47 19.84 -6.84
CA ASN A 194 27.86 19.85 -6.39
C ASN A 194 28.12 18.96 -5.16
N LYS A 195 27.53 17.74 -5.15
CA LYS A 195 27.60 16.76 -4.06
C LYS A 195 28.06 15.38 -4.52
N LEU A 196 29.00 15.34 -5.48
CA LEU A 196 29.56 14.07 -5.98
C LEU A 196 30.38 13.30 -4.93
N ASP A 197 30.82 13.96 -3.86
CA ASP A 197 31.39 13.33 -2.68
C ASP A 197 30.48 12.25 -2.08
N LEU A 198 29.15 12.49 -2.08
CA LEU A 198 28.18 11.48 -1.65
C LEU A 198 28.05 10.29 -2.61
N PHE A 199 28.30 10.48 -3.91
CA PHE A 199 28.27 9.41 -4.90
C PHE A 199 29.45 8.46 -4.75
N THR A 200 30.63 8.99 -4.43
CA THR A 200 31.86 8.21 -4.27
C THR A 200 31.98 7.52 -2.92
N LYS A 201 31.11 7.87 -1.95
CA LYS A 201 31.08 7.23 -0.65
C LYS A 201 30.67 5.75 -0.79
N PHE A 202 31.57 4.84 -0.38
CA PHE A 202 31.28 3.42 -0.35
C PHE A 202 30.34 3.08 0.82
N ARG A 203 29.25 2.38 0.54
CA ARG A 203 28.27 1.90 1.53
C ARG A 203 28.54 0.45 1.85
N LEU A 204 28.63 0.14 3.13
CA LEU A 204 28.71 -1.22 3.63
C LEU A 204 27.44 -2.01 3.29
N PRO A 205 27.49 -3.34 3.28
CA PRO A 205 26.28 -4.17 3.20
C PRO A 205 25.26 -3.76 4.25
N ARG A 206 23.99 -3.77 3.86
CA ARG A 206 22.91 -3.42 4.78
C ARG A 206 22.71 -4.48 5.85
N ASP A 207 22.33 -4.04 7.02
CA ASP A 207 21.77 -4.94 8.04
C ASP A 207 20.27 -5.16 7.70
N TYR A 208 19.98 -6.31 7.15
CA TYR A 208 18.60 -6.68 6.79
C TYR A 208 17.72 -7.05 7.97
N ARG A 209 18.29 -7.21 9.17
CA ARG A 209 17.53 -7.46 10.42
C ARG A 209 16.54 -6.33 10.71
N VAL A 210 16.86 -5.10 10.34
CA VAL A 210 15.94 -3.94 10.46
C VAL A 210 14.66 -4.07 9.60
N SER A 211 14.62 -5.03 8.69
CA SER A 211 13.44 -5.32 7.85
C SER A 211 12.86 -6.71 8.08
N GLU A 212 13.34 -7.43 9.07
CA GLU A 212 12.82 -8.75 9.45
C GLU A 212 11.39 -8.66 9.99
N HIS A 213 10.56 -9.64 9.67
CA HIS A 213 9.17 -9.68 10.08
C HIS A 213 8.94 -10.72 11.20
N PRO A 214 7.98 -10.47 12.13
CA PRO A 214 7.19 -9.26 12.29
C PRO A 214 8.01 -8.10 12.88
N ARG A 215 7.64 -6.85 12.54
CA ARG A 215 8.27 -5.64 13.07
C ARG A 215 7.31 -4.86 13.95
N GLU A 216 7.84 -4.35 15.04
CA GLU A 216 7.15 -3.46 15.95
C GLU A 216 8.02 -2.21 16.21
N LEU A 217 7.38 -1.06 16.35
CA LEU A 217 8.02 0.19 16.74
C LEU A 217 7.17 0.86 17.81
N GLY A 218 7.81 1.37 18.84
CA GLY A 218 7.16 1.97 20.00
C GLY A 218 7.16 1.00 21.19
N GLY A 219 6.57 1.40 22.30
CA GLY A 219 6.68 0.77 23.60
C GLY A 219 7.70 1.50 24.46
N GLU A 220 7.96 1.01 25.65
CA GLU A 220 9.05 1.51 26.50
C GLU A 220 10.39 1.24 25.80
N PRO A 221 11.35 2.19 25.82
CA PRO A 221 12.66 1.97 25.23
C PRO A 221 13.31 0.77 25.93
N GLU A 222 13.60 -0.30 25.18
CA GLU A 222 14.49 -1.34 25.67
C GLU A 222 15.79 -0.67 26.07
N GLU A 223 16.19 -0.80 27.36
CA GLU A 223 17.52 -0.40 27.80
C GLU A 223 18.52 -1.20 26.95
N LYS A 224 19.13 -0.52 25.98
CA LYS A 224 20.22 -1.12 25.22
C LYS A 224 21.36 -1.36 26.20
N GLU A 225 21.54 -2.61 26.63
CA GLU A 225 22.79 -3.04 27.24
C GLU A 225 23.92 -2.65 26.28
N GLU A 226 24.65 -1.61 26.61
CA GLU A 226 25.93 -1.32 26.00
C GLU A 226 26.83 -2.54 26.25
N LYS A 227 26.94 -3.39 25.24
CA LYS A 227 27.97 -4.43 25.25
C LYS A 227 29.31 -3.74 25.09
N ALA A 228 30.02 -3.62 26.22
CA ALA A 228 31.42 -3.21 26.32
C ALA A 228 32.33 -4.08 25.45
#